data_2b9ca2d1b8f5a03c37e5cb0672816564
#
_entry.id   2b9ca2d1b8f5a03c37e5cb0672816564
#
_cell.length_a   1.000
_cell.length_b   1.000
_cell.length_c   1.000
_cell.angle_alpha   90.00
_cell.angle_beta   90.00
_cell.angle_gamma   90.00
#
_symmetry.space_group_name_H-M   'P 1'
#
loop_
_entity.id
_entity.type
_entity.pdbx_description
1 polymer ?
#
loop_
_entity_poly.entity_id
_entity_poly.type
_entity_poly.pdbx_seq_one_letter_code
_entity_poly.pdbx_strand_id
1 'polypeptide(L)'
;AKAGFDAWDFSMFDMCKYDWSAGCFLPNDNPLASDNYLAFARRLKQIGLDNGILCNQSHAPFPSRGPIIPYLKRALECTAEAGGKICIIHPDNYLSAQENAEMYFDLLPFAKECGVKIATENMWGWDTEKDQSSFAACATSASFNEHLDVVNDDFFVACLDIGHAEMRGSGEGAANMIRALGNRLQALHIHDNDCWHDSHQIPFSMSIDFDAVVKALKDINYSGYFTLEASSYLEAFTPETTQKGLCDLAASAKRLSDMFEAL
;
A
#
# COMPACT_ATOMS: atom_id res chain seq x y z
N ALA A 1 -5.66 -15.87 8.79
CA ALA A 1 -5.53 -17.32 8.95
C ALA A 1 -6.83 -18.08 8.65
N LYS A 2 -7.88 -17.96 9.49
CA LYS A 2 -9.14 -18.74 9.31
C LYS A 2 -9.83 -18.56 7.94
N ALA A 3 -9.60 -17.43 7.29
CA ALA A 3 -10.14 -17.15 5.95
C ALA A 3 -9.30 -17.78 4.82
N GLY A 4 -8.05 -18.16 5.08
CA GLY A 4 -7.14 -18.76 4.11
C GLY A 4 -6.00 -17.85 3.63
N PHE A 5 -5.77 -16.71 4.28
CA PHE A 5 -4.61 -15.87 3.99
C PHE A 5 -3.32 -16.44 4.58
N ASP A 6 -2.20 -16.25 3.89
CA ASP A 6 -0.85 -16.62 4.31
C ASP A 6 -0.13 -15.47 5.03
N ALA A 7 -0.55 -14.23 4.75
CA ALA A 7 0.05 -13.03 5.30
C ALA A 7 -1.00 -11.95 5.57
N TRP A 8 -0.58 -10.88 6.24
CA TRP A 8 -1.39 -9.70 6.51
C TRP A 8 -0.58 -8.42 6.30
N ASP A 9 -1.25 -7.40 5.80
CA ASP A 9 -0.74 -6.04 5.71
C ASP A 9 -1.05 -5.28 7.00
N PHE A 10 -0.07 -4.54 7.52
CA PHE A 10 -0.21 -3.80 8.75
C PHE A 10 -0.61 -2.34 8.46
N SER A 11 -1.91 -2.08 8.33
CA SER A 11 -2.41 -0.70 8.23
C SER A 11 -2.17 0.07 9.52
N MET A 12 -1.53 1.22 9.38
CA MET A 12 -1.23 2.14 10.49
C MET A 12 -1.85 3.53 10.27
N PHE A 13 -2.89 3.64 9.46
CA PHE A 13 -3.56 4.92 9.14
C PHE A 13 -4.01 5.66 10.39
N ASP A 14 -4.54 4.94 11.38
CA ASP A 14 -5.01 5.50 12.65
C ASP A 14 -3.91 5.69 13.70
N MET A 15 -2.64 5.55 13.34
CA MET A 15 -1.51 5.79 14.25
C MET A 15 -1.49 7.23 14.78
N CYS A 16 -1.95 8.19 13.97
CA CYS A 16 -2.14 9.58 14.36
C CYS A 16 -3.42 10.15 13.74
N LYS A 17 -4.06 11.08 14.45
CA LYS A 17 -5.20 11.85 13.94
C LYS A 17 -4.83 13.32 14.00
N TYR A 18 -4.80 14.00 12.85
CA TYR A 18 -4.44 15.40 12.77
C TYR A 18 -5.54 16.22 12.10
N ASP A 19 -6.01 17.26 12.79
CA ASP A 19 -6.95 18.23 12.22
C ASP A 19 -6.16 19.30 11.47
N TRP A 20 -6.17 19.21 10.15
CA TRP A 20 -5.47 20.16 9.27
C TRP A 20 -6.06 21.56 9.30
N SER A 21 -7.34 21.69 9.64
CA SER A 21 -8.02 23.01 9.76
C SER A 21 -7.67 23.71 11.06
N ALA A 22 -7.60 22.96 12.15
CA ALA A 22 -7.24 23.46 13.47
C ALA A 22 -5.73 23.48 13.74
N GLY A 23 -4.94 22.79 12.93
CA GLY A 23 -3.49 22.70 13.06
C GLY A 23 -3.02 21.95 14.30
N CYS A 24 -3.76 20.93 14.75
CA CYS A 24 -3.44 20.20 15.99
C CYS A 24 -3.75 18.71 15.90
N PHE A 25 -3.05 17.91 16.73
CA PHE A 25 -3.41 16.52 16.91
C PHE A 25 -4.68 16.38 17.73
N LEU A 26 -5.55 15.49 17.25
CA LEU A 26 -6.76 15.10 17.98
C LEU A 26 -6.46 13.96 18.98
N PRO A 27 -7.25 13.83 20.06
CA PRO A 27 -7.17 12.69 20.94
C PRO A 27 -7.30 11.37 20.16
N ASN A 28 -6.43 10.41 20.50
CA ASN A 28 -6.36 9.14 19.79
C ASN A 28 -6.07 8.02 20.80
N ASP A 29 -7.01 7.09 20.94
CA ASP A 29 -6.94 5.92 21.82
C ASP A 29 -6.41 4.67 21.10
N ASN A 30 -6.01 4.78 19.83
CA ASN A 30 -5.40 3.69 19.10
C ASN A 30 -4.08 3.26 19.80
N PRO A 31 -3.85 1.96 20.05
CA PRO A 31 -2.61 1.49 20.67
C PRO A 31 -1.33 1.96 19.98
N LEU A 32 -1.37 2.18 18.65
CA LEU A 32 -0.24 2.71 17.88
C LEU A 32 0.07 4.19 18.18
N ALA A 33 -0.88 4.94 18.72
CA ALA A 33 -0.66 6.32 19.16
C ALA A 33 0.00 6.41 20.55
N SER A 34 -0.06 5.35 21.34
CA SER A 34 0.45 5.30 22.71
C SER A 34 1.96 5.10 22.77
N ASP A 35 2.56 5.25 23.96
CA ASP A 35 3.98 4.96 24.20
C ASP A 35 4.30 3.45 24.11
N ASN A 36 3.27 2.58 24.12
CA ASN A 36 3.41 1.14 24.04
C ASN A 36 3.26 0.58 22.62
N TYR A 37 3.34 1.41 21.61
CA TYR A 37 3.12 1.03 20.19
C TYR A 37 3.97 -0.17 19.72
N LEU A 38 5.23 -0.25 20.15
CA LEU A 38 6.11 -1.37 19.81
C LEU A 38 5.65 -2.68 20.47
N ALA A 39 5.19 -2.61 21.72
CA ALA A 39 4.63 -3.78 22.41
C ALA A 39 3.35 -4.27 21.69
N PHE A 40 2.56 -3.37 21.18
CA PHE A 40 1.39 -3.71 20.39
C PHE A 40 1.79 -4.37 19.06
N ALA A 41 2.75 -3.82 18.33
CA ALA A 41 3.26 -4.43 17.08
C ALA A 41 3.82 -5.85 17.31
N ARG A 42 4.62 -6.05 18.39
CA ARG A 42 5.11 -7.38 18.80
C ARG A 42 3.98 -8.34 19.12
N ARG A 43 2.93 -7.87 19.79
CA ARG A 43 1.75 -8.68 20.09
C ARG A 43 1.03 -9.14 18.83
N LEU A 44 0.84 -8.24 17.86
CA LEU A 44 0.24 -8.59 16.55
C LEU A 44 1.08 -9.64 15.82
N LYS A 45 2.41 -9.46 15.80
CA LYS A 45 3.33 -10.48 15.25
C LYS A 45 3.09 -11.84 15.88
N GLN A 46 3.06 -11.90 17.23
CA GLN A 46 2.90 -13.18 17.94
C GLN A 46 1.55 -13.82 17.60
N ILE A 47 0.45 -13.02 17.58
CA ILE A 47 -0.87 -13.51 17.18
C ILE A 47 -0.83 -14.07 15.76
N GLY A 48 -0.16 -13.39 14.84
CA GLY A 48 0.02 -13.87 13.47
C GLY A 48 0.72 -15.23 13.45
N LEU A 49 1.88 -15.33 14.09
CA LEU A 49 2.68 -16.56 14.15
C LEU A 49 1.93 -17.73 14.80
N ASP A 50 1.20 -17.48 15.89
CA ASP A 50 0.38 -18.49 16.57
C ASP A 50 -0.76 -19.02 15.67
N ASN A 51 -1.12 -18.29 14.65
CA ASN A 51 -2.16 -18.66 13.66
C ASN A 51 -1.59 -19.01 12.28
N GLY A 52 -0.27 -19.08 12.12
CA GLY A 52 0.39 -19.49 10.87
C GLY A 52 0.38 -18.44 9.77
N ILE A 53 0.23 -17.15 10.09
CA ILE A 53 0.35 -16.04 9.14
C ILE A 53 1.42 -15.06 9.57
N LEU A 54 2.02 -14.35 8.62
CA LEU A 54 3.08 -13.37 8.89
C LEU A 54 2.71 -11.97 8.35
N CYS A 55 3.37 -10.95 8.89
CA CYS A 55 3.30 -9.62 8.30
C CYS A 55 4.17 -9.57 7.04
N ASN A 56 3.57 -9.29 5.88
CA ASN A 56 4.32 -9.16 4.63
C ASN A 56 4.81 -7.73 4.40
N GLN A 57 3.94 -6.77 4.61
CA GLN A 57 4.18 -5.34 4.45
C GLN A 57 3.34 -4.54 5.43
N SER A 58 3.51 -3.23 5.42
CA SER A 58 2.72 -2.32 6.25
C SER A 58 2.45 -1.02 5.49
N HIS A 59 1.45 -0.28 5.93
CA HIS A 59 1.12 1.02 5.40
C HIS A 59 1.20 2.09 6.49
N ALA A 60 2.05 3.11 6.29
CA ALA A 60 2.24 4.22 7.21
C ALA A 60 1.03 5.18 7.20
N PRO A 61 0.88 6.04 8.23
CA PRO A 61 -0.13 7.09 8.19
C PRO A 61 0.18 8.12 7.10
N PHE A 62 -0.86 8.76 6.57
CA PHE A 62 -0.77 9.80 5.54
C PHE A 62 -1.74 10.97 5.84
N PRO A 63 -1.59 12.14 5.18
CA PRO A 63 -0.57 12.50 4.19
C PRO A 63 0.83 12.63 4.81
N SER A 64 1.85 12.21 4.08
CA SER A 64 3.24 12.11 4.55
C SER A 64 3.93 13.49 4.60
N ARG A 65 3.39 14.43 5.38
CA ARG A 65 3.88 15.81 5.45
C ARG A 65 3.66 16.47 6.82
N GLY A 66 4.40 17.55 7.07
CA GLY A 66 4.24 18.40 8.25
C GLY A 66 4.39 17.64 9.57
N PRO A 67 3.48 17.85 10.53
CA PRO A 67 3.61 17.27 11.88
C PRO A 67 3.45 15.75 11.93
N ILE A 68 3.04 15.10 10.86
CA ILE A 68 2.90 13.63 10.77
C ILE A 68 4.26 12.94 10.51
N ILE A 69 5.26 13.63 9.95
CA ILE A 69 6.58 13.06 9.61
C ILE A 69 7.21 12.22 10.74
N PRO A 70 7.18 12.59 12.03
CA PRO A 70 7.73 11.75 13.11
C PRO A 70 7.04 10.37 13.22
N TYR A 71 5.78 10.27 12.83
CA TYR A 71 5.03 9.01 12.86
C TYR A 71 5.47 8.04 11.75
N LEU A 72 6.10 8.53 10.67
CA LEU A 72 6.66 7.66 9.63
C LEU A 72 7.83 6.83 10.18
N LYS A 73 8.68 7.38 11.06
CA LYS A 73 9.72 6.62 11.76
C LYS A 73 9.10 5.57 12.68
N ARG A 74 8.06 5.96 13.45
CA ARG A 74 7.30 5.02 14.28
C ARG A 74 6.69 3.87 13.44
N ALA A 75 6.21 4.18 12.23
CA ALA A 75 5.68 3.16 11.32
C ALA A 75 6.77 2.17 10.87
N LEU A 76 7.97 2.64 10.57
CA LEU A 76 9.12 1.78 10.26
C LEU A 76 9.49 0.85 11.43
N GLU A 77 9.52 1.37 12.67
CA GLU A 77 9.73 0.55 13.88
C GLU A 77 8.64 -0.50 14.06
N CYS A 78 7.37 -0.10 13.94
CA CYS A 78 6.23 -1.03 14.02
C CYS A 78 6.32 -2.13 12.97
N THR A 79 6.70 -1.77 11.74
CA THR A 79 6.89 -2.75 10.65
C THR A 79 7.96 -3.77 11.00
N ALA A 80 9.12 -3.33 11.47
CA ALA A 80 10.20 -4.20 11.91
C ALA A 80 9.75 -5.14 13.04
N GLU A 81 9.11 -4.59 14.07
CA GLU A 81 8.62 -5.34 15.22
C GLU A 81 7.51 -6.33 14.84
N ALA A 82 6.65 -6.00 13.89
CA ALA A 82 5.65 -6.90 13.33
C ALA A 82 6.27 -8.01 12.47
N GLY A 83 7.52 -7.85 12.03
CA GLY A 83 8.25 -8.79 11.18
C GLY A 83 8.15 -8.49 9.69
N GLY A 84 7.47 -7.40 9.30
CA GLY A 84 7.40 -6.90 7.94
C GLY A 84 8.77 -6.42 7.43
N LYS A 85 8.92 -6.38 6.12
CA LYS A 85 10.18 -5.96 5.46
C LYS A 85 10.01 -4.75 4.56
N ILE A 86 8.78 -4.33 4.32
CA ILE A 86 8.42 -3.20 3.47
C ILE A 86 7.38 -2.37 4.22
N CYS A 87 7.60 -1.05 4.28
CA CYS A 87 6.63 -0.08 4.77
C CYS A 87 6.27 0.86 3.63
N ILE A 88 5.01 0.89 3.26
CA ILE A 88 4.49 1.82 2.25
C ILE A 88 4.39 3.20 2.90
N ILE A 89 5.04 4.19 2.27
CA ILE A 89 5.02 5.60 2.67
C ILE A 89 4.72 6.41 1.42
N HIS A 90 3.52 7.00 1.38
CA HIS A 90 3.08 7.79 0.23
C HIS A 90 3.98 9.00 -0.04
N PRO A 91 4.19 9.37 -1.30
CA PRO A 91 4.71 10.69 -1.63
C PRO A 91 3.64 11.75 -1.31
N ASP A 92 4.02 13.03 -1.23
CA ASP A 92 3.03 14.11 -1.34
C ASP A 92 2.58 14.20 -2.81
N ASN A 93 1.27 14.19 -3.04
CA ASN A 93 0.66 14.11 -4.36
C ASN A 93 1.06 15.25 -5.31
N TYR A 94 1.44 16.40 -4.76
CA TYR A 94 1.61 17.63 -5.51
C TYR A 94 3.07 18.12 -5.56
N LEU A 95 3.98 17.40 -4.92
CA LEU A 95 5.41 17.70 -4.95
C LEU A 95 6.10 16.97 -6.11
N SER A 96 7.18 17.57 -6.62
CA SER A 96 8.08 16.93 -7.58
C SER A 96 8.83 15.75 -6.98
N ALA A 97 9.46 14.92 -7.83
CA ALA A 97 10.31 13.82 -7.38
C ALA A 97 11.45 14.30 -6.47
N GLN A 98 12.07 15.46 -6.79
CA GLN A 98 13.13 16.06 -5.99
C GLN A 98 12.65 16.49 -4.61
N GLU A 99 11.48 17.15 -4.54
CA GLU A 99 10.91 17.61 -3.27
C GLU A 99 10.46 16.43 -2.40
N ASN A 100 9.83 15.42 -2.99
CA ASN A 100 9.47 14.17 -2.28
C ASN A 100 10.71 13.42 -1.78
N ALA A 101 11.80 13.43 -2.53
CA ALA A 101 13.04 12.76 -2.17
C ALA A 101 13.65 13.29 -0.87
N GLU A 102 13.46 14.56 -0.53
CA GLU A 102 13.96 15.13 0.73
C GLU A 102 13.45 14.36 1.95
N MET A 103 12.14 14.03 1.98
CA MET A 103 11.54 13.22 3.05
C MET A 103 12.14 11.81 3.08
N TYR A 104 12.30 11.19 1.92
CA TYR A 104 12.85 9.83 1.86
C TYR A 104 14.32 9.78 2.26
N PHE A 105 15.14 10.77 1.91
CA PHE A 105 16.52 10.87 2.37
C PHE A 105 16.62 10.98 3.89
N ASP A 106 15.69 11.67 4.55
CA ASP A 106 15.63 11.75 6.01
C ASP A 106 15.23 10.42 6.67
N LEU A 107 14.40 9.63 6.00
CA LEU A 107 13.87 8.37 6.54
C LEU A 107 14.78 7.16 6.25
N LEU A 108 15.48 7.14 5.12
CA LEU A 108 16.26 5.99 4.65
C LEU A 108 17.34 5.50 5.62
N PRO A 109 18.14 6.35 6.28
CA PRO A 109 19.10 5.88 7.27
C PRO A 109 18.42 5.08 8.39
N PHE A 110 17.30 5.57 8.88
CA PHE A 110 16.52 4.94 9.93
C PHE A 110 15.82 3.66 9.43
N ALA A 111 15.28 3.66 8.22
CA ALA A 111 14.70 2.48 7.59
C ALA A 111 15.73 1.34 7.47
N LYS A 112 16.98 1.67 7.10
CA LYS A 112 18.10 0.70 7.05
C LYS A 112 18.46 0.16 8.43
N GLU A 113 18.47 0.98 9.48
CA GLU A 113 18.67 0.53 10.86
C GLU A 113 17.57 -0.44 11.30
N CYS A 114 16.31 -0.18 10.92
CA CYS A 114 15.18 -1.08 11.17
C CYS A 114 15.21 -2.35 10.29
N GLY A 115 15.99 -2.38 9.21
CA GLY A 115 15.99 -3.46 8.22
C GLY A 115 14.68 -3.55 7.44
N VAL A 116 14.02 -2.40 7.20
CA VAL A 116 12.73 -2.24 6.51
C VAL A 116 12.93 -1.34 5.29
N LYS A 117 12.51 -1.79 4.12
CA LYS A 117 12.48 -0.96 2.91
C LYS A 117 11.31 0.01 2.96
N ILE A 118 11.49 1.18 2.38
CA ILE A 118 10.40 2.12 2.09
C ILE A 118 9.90 1.85 0.69
N ALA A 119 8.60 1.64 0.54
CA ALA A 119 7.95 1.59 -0.76
C ALA A 119 7.15 2.88 -0.98
N THR A 120 7.44 3.61 -2.05
CA THR A 120 6.56 4.70 -2.51
C THR A 120 5.46 4.13 -3.40
N GLU A 121 4.34 4.83 -3.54
CA GLU A 121 3.14 4.34 -4.22
C GLU A 121 2.67 5.30 -5.30
N ASN A 122 2.00 4.77 -6.33
CA ASN A 122 1.35 5.59 -7.34
C ASN A 122 0.06 6.20 -6.79
N MET A 123 0.00 7.51 -6.84
CA MET A 123 -1.10 8.30 -6.29
C MET A 123 -2.04 8.79 -7.40
N TRP A 124 -3.18 9.35 -7.00
CA TRP A 124 -4.11 10.04 -7.87
C TRP A 124 -4.64 11.32 -7.23
N GLY A 125 -5.10 12.24 -8.05
CA GLY A 125 -5.84 13.42 -7.66
C GLY A 125 -7.24 13.39 -8.26
N TRP A 126 -8.06 14.43 -8.03
CA TRP A 126 -9.39 14.55 -8.63
C TRP A 126 -9.55 15.90 -9.34
N ASP A 127 -9.94 15.85 -10.61
CA ASP A 127 -10.31 17.02 -11.41
C ASP A 127 -11.84 17.19 -11.34
N THR A 128 -12.29 18.12 -10.52
CA THR A 128 -13.72 18.37 -10.29
C THR A 128 -14.43 18.98 -11.50
N GLU A 129 -13.70 19.59 -12.45
CA GLU A 129 -14.29 20.17 -13.65
C GLU A 129 -14.59 19.09 -14.69
N LYS A 130 -13.73 18.08 -14.78
CA LYS A 130 -13.86 16.97 -15.72
C LYS A 130 -14.51 15.74 -15.12
N ASP A 131 -14.74 15.74 -13.80
CA ASP A 131 -15.28 14.62 -13.05
C ASP A 131 -14.52 13.30 -13.30
N GLN A 132 -13.19 13.37 -13.18
CA GLN A 132 -12.28 12.25 -13.40
C GLN A 132 -11.02 12.35 -12.53
N SER A 133 -10.25 11.27 -12.44
CA SER A 133 -8.96 11.34 -11.79
C SER A 133 -7.99 12.27 -12.54
N SER A 134 -7.07 12.85 -11.81
CA SER A 134 -6.05 13.76 -12.32
C SER A 134 -4.66 13.30 -11.90
N PHE A 135 -3.65 13.85 -12.56
CA PHE A 135 -2.27 13.53 -12.30
C PHE A 135 -1.87 13.86 -10.86
N ALA A 136 -1.12 12.93 -10.25
CA ALA A 136 -0.48 13.08 -8.94
C ALA A 136 0.91 12.42 -8.98
N ALA A 137 1.65 12.47 -7.88
CA ALA A 137 2.96 11.84 -7.78
C ALA A 137 2.90 10.34 -8.12
N CYS A 138 3.87 9.85 -8.85
CA CYS A 138 3.99 8.44 -9.28
C CYS A 138 2.81 7.89 -10.11
N ALA A 139 1.88 8.74 -10.59
CA ALA A 139 0.68 8.30 -11.31
C ALA A 139 0.97 7.64 -12.67
N THR A 140 2.12 7.91 -13.28
CA THR A 140 2.56 7.28 -14.54
C THR A 140 3.90 6.59 -14.34
N SER A 141 4.23 5.64 -15.22
CA SER A 141 5.53 4.94 -15.18
C SER A 141 6.72 5.90 -15.27
N ALA A 142 6.59 6.97 -16.06
CA ALA A 142 7.64 7.99 -16.17
C ALA A 142 7.85 8.73 -14.84
N SER A 143 6.77 9.25 -14.23
CA SER A 143 6.82 9.92 -12.94
C SER A 143 7.28 8.99 -11.82
N PHE A 144 6.80 7.74 -11.81
CA PHE A 144 7.19 6.76 -10.79
C PHE A 144 8.69 6.46 -10.87
N ASN A 145 9.18 6.18 -12.08
CA ASN A 145 10.60 5.92 -12.31
C ASN A 145 11.46 7.12 -11.94
N GLU A 146 11.02 8.36 -12.23
CA GLU A 146 11.71 9.57 -11.82
C GLU A 146 11.87 9.65 -10.28
N HIS A 147 10.82 9.35 -9.49
CA HIS A 147 10.91 9.31 -8.03
C HIS A 147 11.93 8.27 -7.54
N LEU A 148 11.91 7.08 -8.16
CA LEU A 148 12.87 6.03 -7.80
C LEU A 148 14.30 6.39 -8.20
N ASP A 149 14.50 7.03 -9.36
CA ASP A 149 15.81 7.40 -9.89
C ASP A 149 16.45 8.56 -9.10
N VAL A 150 15.65 9.51 -8.62
CA VAL A 150 16.14 10.63 -7.78
C VAL A 150 16.63 10.14 -6.43
N VAL A 151 15.90 9.22 -5.80
CA VAL A 151 16.31 8.63 -4.51
C VAL A 151 17.43 7.62 -4.69
N ASN A 152 17.37 6.77 -5.71
CA ASN A 152 18.40 5.81 -6.13
C ASN A 152 19.03 5.03 -4.97
N ASP A 153 18.22 4.32 -4.21
CA ASP A 153 18.65 3.54 -3.05
C ASP A 153 17.97 2.15 -3.04
N ASP A 154 18.71 1.09 -2.73
CA ASP A 154 18.19 -0.29 -2.69
C ASP A 154 17.12 -0.52 -1.61
N PHE A 155 17.03 0.38 -0.63
CA PHE A 155 15.98 0.39 0.39
C PHE A 155 14.77 1.24 -0.01
N PHE A 156 14.78 1.84 -1.21
CA PHE A 156 13.65 2.59 -1.75
C PHE A 156 13.11 1.88 -2.98
N VAL A 157 11.88 1.39 -2.90
CA VAL A 157 11.26 0.50 -3.89
C VAL A 157 9.84 0.97 -4.25
N ALA A 158 9.21 0.31 -5.21
CA ALA A 158 7.85 0.61 -5.61
C ALA A 158 6.82 -0.31 -4.94
N CYS A 159 5.72 0.27 -4.47
CA CYS A 159 4.43 -0.37 -4.30
C CYS A 159 3.53 0.10 -5.43
N LEU A 160 2.93 -0.81 -6.20
CA LEU A 160 1.95 -0.44 -7.20
C LEU A 160 0.54 -0.75 -6.69
N ASP A 161 -0.26 0.31 -6.56
CA ASP A 161 -1.71 0.16 -6.48
C ASP A 161 -2.29 -0.04 -7.88
N ILE A 162 -2.92 -1.20 -8.06
CA ILE A 162 -3.48 -1.64 -9.34
C ILE A 162 -4.70 -0.79 -9.72
N GLY A 163 -5.53 -0.47 -8.75
CA GLY A 163 -6.72 0.34 -8.98
C GLY A 163 -6.38 1.78 -9.40
N HIS A 164 -5.44 2.42 -8.70
CA HIS A 164 -4.98 3.76 -9.08
C HIS A 164 -4.39 3.79 -10.50
N ALA A 165 -3.63 2.75 -10.87
CA ALA A 165 -3.02 2.65 -12.18
C ALA A 165 -4.03 2.51 -13.33
N GLU A 166 -5.24 2.01 -13.06
CA GLU A 166 -6.33 1.82 -14.03
C GLU A 166 -7.30 3.01 -14.09
N MET A 167 -7.21 3.98 -13.18
CA MET A 167 -8.11 5.14 -13.16
C MET A 167 -7.91 6.05 -14.39
N ARG A 168 -9.00 6.34 -15.09
CA ARG A 168 -8.99 7.20 -16.28
C ARG A 168 -8.71 8.65 -15.91
N GLY A 169 -7.74 9.25 -16.61
CA GLY A 169 -7.32 10.64 -16.41
C GLY A 169 -5.93 10.75 -15.75
N SER A 170 -5.55 9.85 -14.86
CA SER A 170 -4.22 9.80 -14.25
C SER A 170 -3.45 8.53 -14.59
N GLY A 171 -4.10 7.39 -14.54
CA GLY A 171 -3.47 6.09 -14.79
C GLY A 171 -3.12 5.85 -16.27
N GLU A 172 -2.16 4.97 -16.50
CA GLU A 172 -1.76 4.51 -17.84
C GLU A 172 -1.89 2.98 -18.03
N GLY A 173 -2.60 2.34 -17.09
CA GLY A 173 -2.83 0.90 -17.03
C GLY A 173 -1.78 0.16 -16.21
N ALA A 174 -2.24 -0.66 -15.27
CA ALA A 174 -1.39 -1.38 -14.33
C ALA A 174 -0.37 -2.29 -15.04
N ALA A 175 -0.78 -3.00 -16.07
CA ALA A 175 0.11 -3.88 -16.82
C ALA A 175 1.30 -3.14 -17.47
N ASN A 176 1.10 -1.90 -17.93
CA ASN A 176 2.17 -1.07 -18.47
C ASN A 176 3.12 -0.60 -17.37
N MET A 177 2.57 -0.11 -16.26
CA MET A 177 3.36 0.34 -15.11
C MET A 177 4.17 -0.80 -14.49
N ILE A 178 3.61 -2.00 -14.33
CA ILE A 178 4.31 -3.19 -13.85
C ILE A 178 5.57 -3.45 -14.68
N ARG A 179 5.42 -3.50 -16.02
CA ARG A 179 6.57 -3.74 -16.92
C ARG A 179 7.61 -2.64 -16.85
N ALA A 180 7.19 -1.38 -16.74
CA ALA A 180 8.08 -0.24 -16.67
C ALA A 180 8.87 -0.17 -15.35
N LEU A 181 8.28 -0.61 -14.25
CA LEU A 181 8.92 -0.66 -12.93
C LEU A 181 9.89 -1.86 -12.82
N GLY A 182 9.55 -2.99 -13.45
CA GLY A 182 10.40 -4.18 -13.45
C GLY A 182 10.71 -4.66 -12.02
N ASN A 183 12.00 -4.93 -11.74
CA ASN A 183 12.46 -5.43 -10.43
C ASN A 183 12.39 -4.41 -9.29
N ARG A 184 12.11 -3.14 -9.59
CA ARG A 184 11.86 -2.12 -8.56
C ARG A 184 10.49 -2.27 -7.89
N LEU A 185 9.55 -2.98 -8.54
CA LEU A 185 8.25 -3.32 -7.98
C LEU A 185 8.41 -4.45 -6.96
N GLN A 186 8.19 -4.17 -5.68
CA GLN A 186 8.37 -5.14 -4.59
C GLN A 186 7.15 -5.28 -3.67
N ALA A 187 6.17 -4.41 -3.80
CA ALA A 187 4.91 -4.46 -3.08
C ALA A 187 3.74 -4.17 -4.01
N LEU A 188 2.56 -4.65 -3.65
CA LEU A 188 1.31 -4.41 -4.38
C LEU A 188 0.22 -4.00 -3.40
N HIS A 189 -0.67 -3.12 -3.87
CA HIS A 189 -2.03 -2.97 -3.40
C HIS A 189 -2.98 -3.37 -4.51
N ILE A 190 -3.84 -4.34 -4.23
CA ILE A 190 -4.72 -4.92 -5.24
C ILE A 190 -6.17 -4.76 -4.81
N HIS A 191 -6.92 -4.03 -5.60
CA HIS A 191 -8.37 -3.95 -5.51
C HIS A 191 -8.96 -3.81 -6.90
N ASP A 192 -10.26 -3.98 -7.03
CA ASP A 192 -11.00 -3.71 -8.26
C ASP A 192 -11.74 -2.38 -8.19
N ASN A 193 -11.95 -1.77 -9.36
CA ASN A 193 -12.74 -0.56 -9.51
C ASN A 193 -13.38 -0.48 -10.90
N ASP A 194 -14.16 0.56 -11.14
CA ASP A 194 -14.83 0.82 -12.43
C ASP A 194 -13.95 1.57 -13.45
N CYS A 195 -12.66 1.72 -13.18
CA CYS A 195 -11.69 2.55 -13.90
C CYS A 195 -11.98 4.06 -13.84
N TRP A 196 -12.88 4.51 -12.97
CA TRP A 196 -13.19 5.93 -12.75
C TRP A 196 -12.97 6.34 -11.29
N HIS A 197 -13.39 5.50 -10.35
CA HIS A 197 -13.39 5.78 -8.92
C HIS A 197 -12.49 4.82 -8.18
N ASP A 198 -11.86 5.30 -7.15
CA ASP A 198 -11.03 4.50 -6.24
C ASP A 198 -11.93 3.69 -5.29
N SER A 199 -12.48 2.58 -5.80
CA SER A 199 -13.61 1.87 -5.18
C SER A 199 -13.20 0.82 -4.15
N HIS A 200 -11.93 0.40 -4.09
CA HIS A 200 -11.41 -0.63 -3.18
C HIS A 200 -12.31 -1.88 -3.05
N GLN A 201 -12.80 -2.39 -4.19
CA GLN A 201 -13.65 -3.57 -4.25
C GLN A 201 -12.84 -4.86 -4.42
N ILE A 202 -13.48 -5.99 -4.13
CA ILE A 202 -12.86 -7.31 -4.30
C ILE A 202 -12.44 -7.55 -5.76
N PRO A 203 -11.22 -8.03 -6.05
CA PRO A 203 -10.80 -8.35 -7.42
C PRO A 203 -11.77 -9.26 -8.16
N PHE A 204 -11.92 -9.03 -9.45
CA PHE A 204 -12.86 -9.71 -10.38
C PHE A 204 -14.33 -9.32 -10.20
N SER A 205 -14.65 -8.27 -9.47
CA SER A 205 -16.03 -7.81 -9.26
C SER A 205 -16.44 -6.64 -10.14
N MET A 206 -15.46 -5.93 -10.74
CA MET A 206 -15.71 -4.73 -11.53
C MET A 206 -15.02 -4.76 -12.91
N SER A 207 -14.10 -3.82 -13.21
CA SER A 207 -13.67 -3.56 -14.59
C SER A 207 -12.21 -3.83 -14.89
N ILE A 208 -11.38 -4.10 -13.89
CA ILE A 208 -9.94 -4.29 -14.09
C ILE A 208 -9.63 -5.63 -14.77
N ASP A 209 -8.77 -5.59 -15.80
CA ASP A 209 -8.29 -6.78 -16.51
C ASP A 209 -7.15 -7.46 -15.72
N PHE A 210 -7.51 -8.32 -14.77
CA PHE A 210 -6.54 -9.07 -13.97
C PHE A 210 -5.75 -10.11 -14.76
N ASP A 211 -6.20 -10.56 -15.93
CA ASP A 211 -5.41 -11.43 -16.81
C ASP A 211 -4.19 -10.65 -17.33
N ALA A 212 -4.38 -9.40 -17.76
CA ALA A 212 -3.30 -8.53 -18.20
C ALA A 212 -2.34 -8.16 -17.05
N VAL A 213 -2.87 -7.89 -15.86
CA VAL A 213 -2.09 -7.60 -14.64
C VAL A 213 -1.21 -8.78 -14.27
N VAL A 214 -1.78 -9.98 -14.12
CA VAL A 214 -1.05 -11.19 -13.71
C VAL A 214 0.01 -11.56 -14.74
N LYS A 215 -0.29 -11.42 -16.05
CA LYS A 215 0.71 -11.62 -17.10
C LYS A 215 1.87 -10.63 -17.00
N ALA A 216 1.60 -9.36 -16.73
CA ALA A 216 2.65 -8.37 -16.57
C ALA A 216 3.54 -8.66 -15.34
N LEU A 217 2.95 -9.10 -14.23
CA LEU A 217 3.70 -9.55 -13.06
C LEU A 217 4.59 -10.75 -13.37
N LYS A 218 4.09 -11.70 -14.18
CA LYS A 218 4.90 -12.83 -14.65
C LYS A 218 6.05 -12.40 -15.57
N ASP A 219 5.80 -11.45 -16.49
CA ASP A 219 6.80 -10.92 -17.41
C ASP A 219 8.03 -10.33 -16.67
N ILE A 220 7.82 -9.74 -15.47
CA ILE A 220 8.89 -9.18 -14.62
C ILE A 220 9.44 -10.15 -13.58
N ASN A 221 8.97 -11.39 -13.52
CA ASN A 221 9.27 -12.38 -12.48
C ASN A 221 8.98 -11.85 -11.06
N TYR A 222 7.81 -11.21 -10.86
CA TYR A 222 7.40 -10.74 -9.54
C TYR A 222 7.41 -11.87 -8.53
N SER A 223 7.98 -11.61 -7.35
CA SER A 223 8.13 -12.63 -6.28
C SER A 223 7.57 -12.17 -4.93
N GLY A 224 6.88 -11.03 -4.90
CA GLY A 224 6.22 -10.51 -3.70
C GLY A 224 4.84 -11.14 -3.47
N TYR A 225 4.12 -10.59 -2.52
CA TYR A 225 2.77 -11.02 -2.16
C TYR A 225 1.71 -10.35 -3.06
N PHE A 226 0.61 -11.06 -3.29
CA PHE A 226 -0.61 -10.48 -3.86
C PHE A 226 -1.43 -9.86 -2.73
N THR A 227 -1.02 -8.68 -2.28
CA THR A 227 -1.63 -7.98 -1.14
C THR A 227 -2.89 -7.26 -1.58
N LEU A 228 -4.03 -7.61 -1.00
CA LEU A 228 -5.29 -6.95 -1.28
C LEU A 228 -5.45 -5.69 -0.42
N GLU A 229 -5.93 -4.60 -1.04
CA GLU A 229 -6.41 -3.38 -0.38
C GLU A 229 -7.88 -3.13 -0.72
N ALA A 230 -8.72 -4.13 -0.53
CA ALA A 230 -10.14 -4.16 -0.90
C ALA A 230 -11.05 -3.93 0.32
N SER A 231 -10.78 -2.90 1.11
CA SER A 231 -11.45 -2.64 2.39
C SER A 231 -12.92 -2.30 2.23
N SER A 232 -13.31 -1.54 1.19
CA SER A 232 -14.69 -1.15 0.95
C SER A 232 -15.62 -2.33 0.66
N TYR A 233 -15.09 -3.44 0.17
CA TYR A 233 -15.86 -4.67 0.04
C TYR A 233 -16.40 -5.18 1.38
N LEU A 234 -15.64 -4.99 2.48
CA LEU A 234 -16.04 -5.45 3.81
C LEU A 234 -17.11 -4.55 4.46
N GLU A 235 -17.34 -3.34 3.98
CA GLU A 235 -18.38 -2.44 4.50
C GLU A 235 -19.80 -2.99 4.32
N ALA A 236 -19.99 -3.91 3.36
CA ALA A 236 -21.26 -4.59 3.15
C ALA A 236 -21.56 -5.69 4.19
N PHE A 237 -20.62 -6.00 5.10
CA PHE A 237 -20.74 -7.10 6.06
C PHE A 237 -20.90 -6.55 7.49
N THR A 238 -21.70 -7.25 8.29
CA THR A 238 -21.81 -7.01 9.74
C THR A 238 -20.68 -7.75 10.48
N PRO A 239 -20.41 -7.45 11.76
CA PRO A 239 -19.43 -8.22 12.54
C PRO A 239 -19.66 -9.73 12.51
N GLU A 240 -20.92 -10.19 12.47
CA GLU A 240 -21.29 -11.60 12.43
C GLU A 240 -21.01 -12.24 11.07
N THR A 241 -21.03 -11.47 9.98
CA THR A 241 -20.86 -11.94 8.60
C THR A 241 -19.49 -11.61 8.01
N THR A 242 -18.65 -10.78 8.68
CA THR A 242 -17.32 -10.36 8.22
C THR A 242 -16.42 -11.55 7.87
N GLN A 243 -16.52 -12.67 8.61
CA GLN A 243 -15.75 -13.88 8.31
C GLN A 243 -16.02 -14.38 6.88
N LYS A 244 -17.25 -14.25 6.38
CA LYS A 244 -17.58 -14.61 5.00
C LYS A 244 -16.88 -13.66 4.02
N GLY A 245 -16.95 -12.36 4.23
CA GLY A 245 -16.25 -11.37 3.39
C GLY A 245 -14.74 -11.61 3.33
N LEU A 246 -14.12 -11.94 4.47
CA LEU A 246 -12.71 -12.31 4.52
C LEU A 246 -12.40 -13.59 3.74
N CYS A 247 -13.29 -14.60 3.76
CA CYS A 247 -13.12 -15.80 2.95
C CYS A 247 -13.25 -15.51 1.45
N ASP A 248 -14.18 -14.64 1.07
CA ASP A 248 -14.35 -14.21 -0.32
C ASP A 248 -13.09 -13.47 -0.82
N LEU A 249 -12.51 -12.56 -0.01
CA LEU A 249 -11.25 -11.89 -0.30
C LEU A 249 -10.07 -12.88 -0.44
N ALA A 250 -9.94 -13.82 0.49
CA ALA A 250 -8.87 -14.83 0.44
C ALA A 250 -8.99 -15.71 -0.82
N ALA A 251 -10.22 -16.10 -1.21
CA ALA A 251 -10.45 -16.84 -2.44
C ALA A 251 -10.06 -16.03 -3.68
N SER A 252 -10.31 -14.72 -3.67
CA SER A 252 -9.93 -13.81 -4.75
C SER A 252 -8.39 -13.67 -4.85
N ALA A 253 -7.70 -13.49 -3.72
CA ALA A 253 -6.23 -13.45 -3.68
C ALA A 253 -5.63 -14.77 -4.18
N LYS A 254 -6.19 -15.91 -3.74
CA LYS A 254 -5.75 -17.22 -4.21
C LYS A 254 -5.95 -17.38 -5.72
N ARG A 255 -7.06 -16.90 -6.26
CA ARG A 255 -7.30 -16.94 -7.72
C ARG A 255 -6.21 -16.17 -8.49
N LEU A 256 -5.79 -14.99 -8.02
CA LEU A 256 -4.68 -14.23 -8.62
C LEU A 256 -3.38 -15.03 -8.61
N SER A 257 -3.06 -15.65 -7.46
CA SER A 257 -1.87 -16.51 -7.33
C SER A 257 -1.94 -17.73 -8.25
N ASP A 258 -3.08 -18.42 -8.30
CA ASP A 258 -3.26 -19.59 -9.17
C ASP A 258 -3.11 -19.22 -10.66
N MET A 259 -3.62 -18.04 -11.08
CA MET A 259 -3.43 -17.52 -12.43
C MET A 259 -1.95 -17.24 -12.74
N PHE A 260 -1.21 -16.68 -11.77
CA PHE A 260 0.22 -16.41 -11.91
C PHE A 260 1.06 -17.69 -12.00
N GLU A 261 0.71 -18.71 -11.21
CA GLU A 261 1.40 -20.01 -11.23
C GLU A 261 1.14 -20.79 -12.53
N ALA A 262 -0.03 -20.60 -13.13
CA ALA A 262 -0.43 -21.28 -14.36
C ALA A 262 0.29 -20.77 -15.62
N LEU A 263 0.90 -19.60 -15.60
CA LEU A 263 1.72 -19.01 -16.66
C LEU A 263 3.18 -19.48 -16.57
#